data_d95feacfec0415e7938d4b82fc5044bb
#
_entry.id   d95feacfec0415e7938d4b82fc5044bb
#
_cell.length_a   1.000
_cell.length_b   1.000
_cell.length_c   1.000
_cell.angle_alpha   90.00
_cell.angle_beta   90.00
_cell.angle_gamma   90.00
#
_symmetry.space_group_name_H-M   'P 1'
#
loop_
_entity.id
_entity.type
_entity.pdbx_description
1 polymer ?
#
loop_
_entity_poly.entity_id
_entity_poly.type
_entity_poly.pdbx_seq_one_letter_code
_entity_poly.pdbx_strand_id
1 'polypeptide(L)'
;MKKKNIVLYVTILLVGIIISGFFLPFHTVPDTYNVLQQKQEYCTTFIKDGRIFSALFLFLGIKLNIPITLLCIVSNIIALLANCTSVYIIFKTIECKENNYWKNVIMLMGSFLLVFNQFAMEHLAYFETGIICIGKLLSIIAAKKLIINNVKIKSIGILILS
;
A
#
# COMPACT_ATOMS: atom_id res chain seq x y z
N MET A 1 -19.61 6.17 -10.70
CA MET A 1 -19.57 6.20 -9.21
C MET A 1 -20.60 7.22 -8.70
N LYS A 2 -21.40 6.90 -7.64
CA LYS A 2 -22.33 7.89 -7.06
C LYS A 2 -21.50 9.03 -6.44
N LYS A 3 -21.93 10.30 -6.58
CA LYS A 3 -21.25 11.52 -6.09
C LYS A 3 -20.74 11.38 -4.63
N LYS A 4 -21.54 10.75 -3.76
CA LYS A 4 -21.19 10.46 -2.36
C LYS A 4 -19.92 9.61 -2.21
N ASN A 5 -19.69 8.64 -3.10
CA ASN A 5 -18.50 7.76 -3.04
C ASN A 5 -17.23 8.47 -3.49
N ILE A 6 -17.34 9.44 -4.41
CA ILE A 6 -16.21 10.27 -4.84
C ILE A 6 -15.77 11.18 -3.69
N VAL A 7 -16.72 11.86 -3.04
CA VAL A 7 -16.42 12.71 -1.89
C VAL A 7 -15.73 11.92 -0.77
N LEU A 8 -16.25 10.75 -0.44
CA LEU A 8 -15.64 9.87 0.57
C LEU A 8 -14.20 9.50 0.20
N TYR A 9 -13.96 9.09 -1.04
CA TYR A 9 -12.61 8.73 -1.49
C TYR A 9 -11.64 9.91 -1.44
N VAL A 10 -12.08 11.09 -1.86
CA VAL A 10 -11.28 12.32 -1.78
C VAL A 10 -10.96 12.67 -0.33
N THR A 11 -11.92 12.54 0.59
CA THR A 11 -11.68 12.76 2.03
C THR A 11 -10.63 11.77 2.57
N ILE A 12 -10.73 10.48 2.24
CA ILE A 12 -9.76 9.46 2.61
C ILE A 12 -8.37 9.82 2.08
N LEU A 13 -8.29 10.29 0.84
CA LEU A 13 -7.03 10.67 0.20
C LEU A 13 -6.40 11.89 0.88
N LEU A 14 -7.18 12.92 1.21
CA LEU A 14 -6.69 14.09 1.93
C LEU A 14 -6.15 13.72 3.32
N VAL A 15 -6.88 12.90 4.07
CA VAL A 15 -6.41 12.42 5.38
C VAL A 15 -5.15 11.57 5.24
N GLY A 16 -5.10 10.69 4.23
CA GLY A 16 -3.93 9.88 3.93
C GLY A 16 -2.69 10.73 3.59
N ILE A 17 -2.86 11.82 2.82
CA ILE A 17 -1.78 12.79 2.52
C ILE A 17 -1.28 13.44 3.80
N ILE A 18 -2.18 13.88 4.68
CA ILE A 18 -1.79 14.51 5.96
C ILE A 18 -1.00 13.51 6.81
N ILE A 19 -1.50 12.29 6.99
CA ILE A 19 -0.82 11.25 7.79
C ILE A 19 0.54 10.92 7.18
N SER A 20 0.61 10.65 5.87
CA SER A 20 1.85 10.31 5.18
C SER A 20 2.82 11.50 5.10
N GLY A 21 2.31 12.72 4.98
CA GLY A 21 3.11 13.94 4.87
C GLY A 21 3.99 14.21 6.09
N PHE A 22 3.59 13.75 7.27
CA PHE A 22 4.44 13.81 8.48
C PHE A 22 5.64 12.85 8.41
N PHE A 23 5.58 11.80 7.59
CA PHE A 23 6.61 10.75 7.54
C PHE A 23 7.45 10.79 6.24
N LEU A 24 6.94 11.39 5.17
CA LEU A 24 7.58 11.42 3.86
C LEU A 24 8.87 12.25 3.73
N PRO A 25 9.07 13.37 4.44
CA PRO A 25 10.13 14.30 4.01
C PRO A 25 11.55 13.89 4.34
N PHE A 26 11.83 12.97 5.29
CA PHE A 26 13.14 13.03 5.92
C PHE A 26 13.81 11.71 6.30
N HIS A 27 13.28 10.55 5.92
CA HIS A 27 13.89 9.28 6.34
C HIS A 27 14.34 8.45 5.14
N THR A 28 15.54 8.75 4.67
CA THR A 28 16.31 7.76 3.91
C THR A 28 16.87 6.76 4.90
N VAL A 29 16.30 5.56 4.88
CA VAL A 29 16.82 4.42 5.68
C VAL A 29 18.20 4.03 5.14
N PRO A 30 19.09 3.50 5.97
CA PRO A 30 20.38 2.96 5.53
C PRO A 30 20.28 2.05 4.31
N ASP A 31 19.24 1.25 4.21
CA ASP A 31 19.00 0.37 3.06
C ASP A 31 18.79 1.13 1.74
N THR A 32 18.03 2.23 1.77
CA THR A 32 17.87 3.08 0.58
C THR A 32 19.20 3.72 0.19
N TYR A 33 20.03 4.06 1.17
CA TYR A 33 21.37 4.59 0.93
C TYR A 33 22.30 3.53 0.33
N ASN A 34 22.24 2.30 0.81
CA ASN A 34 23.00 1.17 0.26
C ASN A 34 22.57 0.87 -1.19
N VAL A 35 21.27 0.98 -1.50
CA VAL A 35 20.77 0.87 -2.87
C VAL A 35 21.35 1.96 -3.78
N LEU A 36 21.53 3.18 -3.25
CA LEU A 36 22.17 4.28 -3.98
C LEU A 36 23.63 3.97 -4.36
N GLN A 37 24.35 3.31 -3.45
CA GLN A 37 25.77 3.00 -3.66
C GLN A 37 25.99 1.74 -4.48
N GLN A 38 25.22 0.67 -4.26
CA GLN A 38 25.48 -0.67 -4.80
C GLN A 38 24.56 -1.06 -5.97
N LYS A 39 23.61 -0.20 -6.36
CA LYS A 39 22.72 -0.33 -7.54
C LYS A 39 22.42 -1.79 -7.98
N GLN A 40 23.28 -2.36 -8.84
CA GLN A 40 23.01 -3.63 -9.50
C GLN A 40 23.23 -4.86 -8.58
N GLU A 41 24.13 -4.77 -7.61
CA GLU A 41 24.35 -5.83 -6.62
C GLU A 41 23.16 -6.00 -5.69
N TYR A 42 22.46 -4.90 -5.41
CA TYR A 42 21.25 -4.91 -4.57
C TYR A 42 20.07 -5.63 -5.26
N CYS A 43 19.99 -5.61 -6.61
CA CYS A 43 19.00 -6.42 -7.32
C CYS A 43 19.17 -7.91 -7.04
N THR A 44 20.42 -8.40 -7.00
CA THR A 44 20.70 -9.82 -6.69
C THR A 44 20.38 -10.17 -5.26
N THR A 45 20.58 -9.25 -4.32
CA THR A 45 20.22 -9.40 -2.91
C THR A 45 18.71 -9.52 -2.76
N PHE A 46 17.92 -8.65 -3.38
CA PHE A 46 16.47 -8.74 -3.35
C PHE A 46 15.92 -10.04 -3.94
N ILE A 47 16.54 -10.55 -5.01
CA ILE A 47 16.14 -11.84 -5.59
C ILE A 47 16.42 -12.97 -4.58
N LYS A 48 17.58 -12.97 -3.92
CA LYS A 48 17.92 -13.95 -2.88
C LYS A 48 16.97 -13.91 -1.69
N ASP A 49 16.51 -12.72 -1.32
CA ASP A 49 15.53 -12.50 -0.24
C ASP A 49 14.08 -12.82 -0.66
N GLY A 50 13.87 -13.28 -1.90
CA GLY A 50 12.52 -13.55 -2.41
C GLY A 50 11.72 -12.32 -2.82
N ARG A 51 12.32 -11.12 -2.83
CA ARG A 51 11.68 -9.84 -3.17
C ARG A 51 11.77 -9.56 -4.67
N ILE A 52 11.25 -10.48 -5.49
CA ILE A 52 11.41 -10.45 -6.95
C ILE A 52 10.83 -9.15 -7.57
N PHE A 53 9.68 -8.68 -7.11
CA PHE A 53 9.06 -7.46 -7.64
C PHE A 53 9.84 -6.19 -7.27
N SER A 54 10.45 -6.14 -6.08
CA SER A 54 11.33 -5.05 -5.66
C SER A 54 12.60 -5.02 -6.49
N ALA A 55 13.18 -6.20 -6.76
CA ALA A 55 14.34 -6.34 -7.66
C ALA A 55 14.00 -5.87 -9.08
N LEU A 56 12.84 -6.26 -9.60
CA LEU A 56 12.38 -5.84 -10.94
C LEU A 56 12.18 -4.33 -11.02
N PHE A 57 11.57 -3.73 -10.00
CA PHE A 57 11.35 -2.29 -9.92
C PHE A 57 12.65 -1.51 -9.92
N LEU A 58 13.63 -1.95 -9.10
CA LEU A 58 14.96 -1.35 -9.06
C LEU A 58 15.70 -1.54 -10.40
N PHE A 59 15.67 -2.74 -10.97
CA PHE A 59 16.31 -3.05 -12.25
C PHE A 59 15.76 -2.17 -13.38
N LEU A 60 14.44 -2.00 -13.46
CA LEU A 60 13.82 -1.12 -14.45
C LEU A 60 14.24 0.34 -14.24
N GLY A 61 14.30 0.79 -12.98
CA GLY A 61 14.79 2.13 -12.66
C GLY A 61 16.22 2.37 -13.12
N ILE A 62 17.11 1.41 -12.87
CA ILE A 62 18.52 1.46 -13.32
C ILE A 62 18.58 1.47 -14.84
N LYS A 63 17.86 0.55 -15.52
CA LYS A 63 17.87 0.44 -16.98
C LYS A 63 17.35 1.70 -17.67
N LEU A 64 16.38 2.39 -17.08
CA LEU A 64 15.82 3.63 -17.58
C LEU A 64 16.59 4.88 -17.12
N ASN A 65 17.71 4.73 -16.41
CA ASN A 65 18.49 5.80 -15.82
C ASN A 65 17.67 6.76 -14.93
N ILE A 66 16.65 6.23 -14.24
CA ILE A 66 15.82 7.02 -13.34
C ILE A 66 16.59 7.26 -12.04
N PRO A 67 16.69 8.52 -11.54
CA PRO A 67 17.28 8.78 -10.23
C PRO A 67 16.53 8.02 -9.12
N ILE A 68 17.26 7.40 -8.18
CA ILE A 68 16.65 6.62 -7.11
C ILE A 68 15.73 7.49 -6.23
N THR A 69 16.05 8.75 -6.05
CA THR A 69 15.18 9.71 -5.37
C THR A 69 13.81 9.83 -6.05
N LEU A 70 13.78 9.84 -7.37
CA LEU A 70 12.52 9.85 -8.14
C LEU A 70 11.78 8.53 -8.01
N LEU A 71 12.50 7.38 -8.00
CA LEU A 71 11.89 6.08 -7.73
C LEU A 71 11.24 6.03 -6.35
N CYS A 72 11.90 6.57 -5.32
CA CYS A 72 11.34 6.68 -3.97
C CYS A 72 10.05 7.53 -3.96
N ILE A 73 10.06 8.68 -4.63
CA ILE A 73 8.87 9.55 -4.72
C ILE A 73 7.71 8.81 -5.41
N VAL A 74 7.97 8.18 -6.55
CA VAL A 74 6.96 7.41 -7.28
C VAL A 74 6.43 6.27 -6.43
N SER A 75 7.32 5.53 -5.77
CA SER A 75 6.95 4.44 -4.86
C SER A 75 6.04 4.92 -3.72
N ASN A 76 6.36 6.07 -3.12
CA ASN A 76 5.57 6.65 -2.04
C ASN A 76 4.18 7.13 -2.52
N ILE A 77 4.11 7.70 -3.72
CA ILE A 77 2.81 8.06 -4.33
C ILE A 77 1.96 6.79 -4.55
N ILE A 78 2.56 5.74 -5.09
CA ILE A 78 1.89 4.45 -5.29
C ILE A 78 1.44 3.87 -3.94
N ALA A 79 2.28 3.90 -2.91
CA ALA A 79 1.96 3.44 -1.57
C ALA A 79 0.76 4.21 -0.97
N LEU A 80 0.76 5.54 -1.10
CA LEU A 80 -0.33 6.39 -0.64
C LEU A 80 -1.66 6.02 -1.32
N LEU A 81 -1.65 5.92 -2.64
CA LEU A 81 -2.85 5.56 -3.41
C LEU A 81 -3.35 4.15 -3.06
N ALA A 82 -2.44 3.17 -2.94
CA ALA A 82 -2.79 1.81 -2.57
C ALA A 82 -3.37 1.73 -1.15
N ASN A 83 -2.78 2.42 -0.18
CA ASN A 83 -3.27 2.48 1.19
C ASN A 83 -4.63 3.17 1.27
N CYS A 84 -4.83 4.33 0.63
CA CYS A 84 -6.12 5.01 0.61
C CYS A 84 -7.21 4.16 -0.06
N THR A 85 -6.88 3.46 -1.15
CA THR A 85 -7.80 2.52 -1.80
C THR A 85 -8.13 1.35 -0.88
N SER A 86 -7.16 0.84 -0.12
CA SER A 86 -7.35 -0.20 0.89
C SER A 86 -8.31 0.23 1.99
N VAL A 87 -8.13 1.43 2.55
CA VAL A 87 -9.06 2.03 3.54
C VAL A 87 -10.46 2.10 2.96
N TYR A 88 -10.60 2.63 1.74
CA TYR A 88 -11.90 2.74 1.08
C TYR A 88 -12.59 1.38 0.89
N ILE A 89 -11.84 0.36 0.46
CA ILE A 89 -12.38 -0.99 0.25
C ILE A 89 -12.80 -1.61 1.58
N ILE A 90 -11.97 -1.54 2.61
CA ILE A 90 -12.27 -2.07 3.95
C ILE A 90 -13.53 -1.38 4.48
N PHE A 91 -13.54 -0.04 4.50
CA PHE A 91 -14.68 0.72 4.99
C PHE A 91 -15.97 0.35 4.26
N LYS A 92 -15.95 0.28 2.91
CA LYS A 92 -17.13 -0.10 2.12
C LYS A 92 -17.56 -1.55 2.30
N THR A 93 -16.71 -2.41 2.80
CA THR A 93 -17.04 -3.81 3.08
C THR A 93 -17.74 -3.95 4.44
N ILE A 94 -17.34 -3.12 5.43
CA ILE A 94 -17.86 -3.16 6.80
C ILE A 94 -18.93 -2.08 7.07
N GLU A 95 -19.13 -1.12 6.13
CA GLU A 95 -20.10 -0.02 6.29
C GLU A 95 -21.49 -0.57 6.61
N CYS A 96 -22.02 -0.18 7.78
CA CYS A 96 -23.37 -0.54 8.16
C CYS A 96 -24.38 0.17 7.27
N LYS A 97 -25.39 -0.58 6.79
CA LYS A 97 -26.53 -0.03 6.03
C LYS A 97 -27.43 0.87 6.89
N GLU A 98 -27.39 0.67 8.21
CA GLU A 98 -28.09 1.53 9.17
C GLU A 98 -27.40 2.90 9.18
N ASN A 99 -28.22 3.95 9.10
CA ASN A 99 -27.79 5.34 8.97
C ASN A 99 -27.25 5.92 10.30
N ASN A 100 -26.42 5.13 11.03
CA ASN A 100 -25.80 5.55 12.27
C ASN A 100 -24.46 6.23 11.96
N TYR A 101 -24.45 7.57 12.01
CA TYR A 101 -23.29 8.40 11.69
C TYR A 101 -22.05 8.03 12.54
N TRP A 102 -22.20 7.91 13.86
CA TRP A 102 -21.08 7.61 14.75
C TRP A 102 -20.46 6.23 14.51
N LYS A 103 -21.30 5.23 14.22
CA LYS A 103 -20.84 3.89 13.89
C LYS A 103 -19.99 3.89 12.61
N ASN A 104 -20.41 4.63 11.59
CA ASN A 104 -19.65 4.77 10.34
C ASN A 104 -18.33 5.55 10.54
N VAL A 105 -18.32 6.56 11.41
CA VAL A 105 -17.07 7.29 11.76
C VAL A 105 -16.08 6.35 12.45
N ILE A 106 -16.52 5.58 13.45
CA ILE A 106 -15.67 4.62 14.15
C ILE A 106 -15.11 3.55 13.17
N MET A 107 -15.95 3.04 12.27
CA MET A 107 -15.51 2.07 11.26
C MET A 107 -14.50 2.65 10.28
N LEU A 108 -14.67 3.92 9.88
CA LEU A 108 -13.70 4.60 9.04
C LEU A 108 -12.37 4.80 9.76
N MET A 109 -12.39 5.24 11.01
CA MET A 109 -11.19 5.38 11.85
C MET A 109 -10.48 4.03 12.03
N GLY A 110 -11.23 2.96 12.34
CA GLY A 110 -10.68 1.61 12.43
C GLY A 110 -10.02 1.15 11.12
N SER A 111 -10.63 1.47 9.97
CA SER A 111 -10.05 1.17 8.65
C SER A 111 -8.74 1.92 8.42
N PHE A 112 -8.63 3.18 8.88
CA PHE A 112 -7.38 3.94 8.84
C PHE A 112 -6.32 3.31 9.74
N LEU A 113 -6.63 2.98 10.98
CA LEU A 113 -5.68 2.36 11.92
C LEU A 113 -5.17 1.01 11.42
N LEU A 114 -6.02 0.21 10.76
CA LEU A 114 -5.60 -1.06 10.16
C LEU A 114 -4.59 -0.88 9.02
N VAL A 115 -4.77 0.16 8.21
CA VAL A 115 -3.95 0.36 7.01
C VAL A 115 -2.73 1.22 7.28
N PHE A 116 -2.89 2.31 8.03
CA PHE A 116 -1.84 3.25 8.43
C PHE A 116 -1.37 2.98 9.86
N ASN A 117 -1.04 1.71 10.18
CA ASN A 117 -0.43 1.36 11.45
C ASN A 117 1.06 1.74 11.48
N GLN A 118 1.67 1.70 12.65
CA GLN A 118 3.08 2.09 12.83
C GLN A 118 4.02 1.34 11.87
N PHE A 119 3.84 0.02 11.71
CA PHE A 119 4.65 -0.77 10.79
C PHE A 119 4.49 -0.34 9.33
N ALA A 120 3.27 -0.01 8.89
CA ALA A 120 3.05 0.52 7.55
C ALA A 120 3.70 1.88 7.34
N MET A 121 3.81 2.69 8.40
CA MET A 121 4.45 4.00 8.33
C MET A 121 5.98 3.90 8.29
N GLU A 122 6.58 2.94 9.01
CA GLU A 122 8.02 2.64 8.92
C GLU A 122 8.39 2.24 7.48
N HIS A 123 7.55 1.47 6.81
CA HIS A 123 7.79 1.08 5.42
C HIS A 123 7.83 2.26 4.44
N LEU A 124 7.23 3.42 4.74
CA LEU A 124 7.29 4.60 3.85
C LEU A 124 8.72 5.13 3.65
N ALA A 125 9.65 4.74 4.51
CA ALA A 125 11.05 5.09 4.38
C ALA A 125 11.81 4.23 3.34
N TYR A 126 11.23 3.11 2.89
CA TYR A 126 11.88 2.21 1.92
C TYR A 126 11.45 2.53 0.49
N PHE A 127 12.37 2.43 -0.46
CA PHE A 127 12.08 2.69 -1.87
C PHE A 127 11.07 1.69 -2.47
N GLU A 128 10.93 0.50 -1.90
CA GLU A 128 10.03 -0.56 -2.35
C GLU A 128 8.61 -0.50 -1.76
N THR A 129 8.32 0.50 -0.95
CA THR A 129 7.04 0.63 -0.21
C THR A 129 5.82 0.56 -1.12
N GLY A 130 5.90 1.14 -2.32
CA GLY A 130 4.80 1.10 -3.29
C GLY A 130 4.43 -0.32 -3.68
N ILE A 131 5.42 -1.19 -3.87
CA ILE A 131 5.21 -2.59 -4.25
C ILE A 131 4.57 -3.36 -3.10
N ILE A 132 5.07 -3.18 -1.88
CA ILE A 132 4.51 -3.80 -0.67
C ILE A 132 3.05 -3.40 -0.48
N CYS A 133 2.73 -2.11 -0.66
CA CYS A 133 1.37 -1.61 -0.54
C CYS A 133 0.44 -2.11 -1.65
N ILE A 134 0.93 -2.34 -2.87
CA ILE A 134 0.17 -3.00 -3.94
C ILE A 134 -0.16 -4.44 -3.54
N GLY A 135 0.80 -5.20 -3.03
CA GLY A 135 0.58 -6.57 -2.55
C GLY A 135 -0.50 -6.62 -1.47
N LYS A 136 -0.43 -5.70 -0.48
CA LYS A 136 -1.45 -5.52 0.56
C LYS A 136 -2.82 -5.21 -0.03
N LEU A 137 -2.91 -4.30 -1.00
CA LEU A 137 -4.15 -3.94 -1.68
C LEU A 137 -4.77 -5.13 -2.41
N LEU A 138 -3.95 -5.90 -3.13
CA LEU A 138 -4.41 -7.11 -3.83
C LEU A 138 -4.95 -8.15 -2.84
N SER A 139 -4.30 -8.35 -1.71
CA SER A 139 -4.76 -9.24 -0.64
C SER A 139 -6.12 -8.81 -0.07
N ILE A 140 -6.33 -7.50 0.13
CA ILE A 140 -7.61 -6.96 0.60
C ILE A 140 -8.72 -7.16 -0.44
N ILE A 141 -8.42 -6.93 -1.73
CA ILE A 141 -9.38 -7.16 -2.83
C ILE A 141 -9.76 -8.64 -2.90
N ALA A 142 -8.80 -9.53 -2.76
CA ALA A 142 -9.04 -10.96 -2.77
C ALA A 142 -9.87 -11.40 -1.56
N ALA A 143 -9.55 -10.93 -0.35
CA ALA A 143 -10.32 -11.19 0.86
C ALA A 143 -11.77 -10.69 0.72
N LYS A 144 -11.97 -9.47 0.17
CA LYS A 144 -13.31 -8.96 -0.12
C LYS A 144 -14.11 -9.86 -1.07
N LYS A 145 -13.47 -10.34 -2.14
CA LYS A 145 -14.14 -11.27 -3.08
C LYS A 145 -14.53 -12.58 -2.41
N LEU A 146 -13.69 -13.12 -1.53
CA LEU A 146 -13.98 -14.33 -0.77
C LEU A 146 -15.20 -14.15 0.15
N ILE A 147 -15.24 -13.01 0.88
CA ILE A 147 -16.34 -12.70 1.79
C ILE A 147 -17.68 -12.55 1.03
N ILE A 148 -17.65 -11.83 -0.10
CA ILE A 148 -18.89 -11.55 -0.87
C ILE A 148 -19.41 -12.79 -1.59
N ASN A 149 -18.53 -13.63 -2.15
CA ASN A 149 -18.93 -14.72 -3.02
C ASN A 149 -19.15 -16.04 -2.29
N ASN A 150 -19.04 -16.10 -0.94
CA ASN A 150 -19.12 -17.36 -0.17
C ASN A 150 -18.28 -18.49 -0.80
N VAL A 151 -17.13 -18.15 -1.38
CA VAL A 151 -16.29 -19.11 -2.11
C VAL A 151 -15.75 -20.12 -1.14
N LYS A 152 -16.10 -21.40 -1.36
CA LYS A 152 -15.61 -22.53 -0.56
C LYS A 152 -14.08 -22.48 -0.46
N ILE A 153 -13.58 -22.79 0.74
CA ILE A 153 -12.17 -22.76 1.20
C ILE A 153 -11.12 -23.29 0.19
N LYS A 154 -11.51 -24.06 -0.82
CA LYS A 154 -10.58 -24.54 -1.86
C LYS A 154 -9.86 -23.47 -2.67
N SER A 155 -10.39 -22.25 -2.71
CA SER A 155 -9.77 -21.11 -3.42
C SER A 155 -8.75 -20.35 -2.57
N ILE A 156 -8.64 -20.64 -1.27
CA ILE A 156 -7.72 -19.97 -0.34
C ILE A 156 -6.28 -20.39 -0.63
N GLY A 157 -6.05 -21.60 -1.11
CA GLY A 157 -4.72 -22.09 -1.48
C GLY A 157 -4.04 -21.26 -2.57
N ILE A 158 -4.79 -20.65 -3.47
CA ILE A 158 -4.26 -19.78 -4.53
C ILE A 158 -3.86 -18.40 -3.98
N LEU A 159 -4.49 -17.96 -2.89
CA LEU A 159 -4.22 -16.67 -2.25
C LEU A 159 -2.98 -16.67 -1.35
N ILE A 160 -2.55 -17.85 -0.90
CA ILE A 160 -1.33 -18.01 -0.08
C ILE A 160 -0.08 -18.05 -0.96
N LEU A 161 -0.25 -18.35 -2.26
CA LEU A 161 0.83 -18.45 -3.23
C LEU A 161 1.03 -17.18 -4.08
N SER A 162 0.19 -16.16 -3.92
CA SER A 162 0.32 -14.84 -4.56
C SER A 162 0.91 -13.82 -3.60
#